data_f168d17d5a452b8a9154c3fcb584a5d0
#
_entry.id   f168d17d5a452b8a9154c3fcb584a5d0
#
_cell.length_a   1.000
_cell.length_b   1.000
_cell.length_c   1.000
_cell.angle_alpha   90.00
_cell.angle_beta   90.00
_cell.angle_gamma   90.00
#
_symmetry.space_group_name_H-M   'P 1'
#
loop_
_entity.id
_entity.type
_entity.pdbx_description
1 polymer ?
#
loop_
_entity_poly.entity_id
_entity_poly.type
_entity_poly.pdbx_seq_one_letter_code
_entity_poly.pdbx_strand_id
1 'polypeptide(L)'
;GYGVGCKLIQLSSSGVRDVYANKYMKNHHGGVIKVREHLYGYSDQVGWACINFKSGELVWNEKRSLGKGAIAYADGRLVCQGESDGRIVLIEASPLGWKKCGEFTLSPQTSKRNPKGKIWTHPVISNGKMYLRDQEIIHCYNLRG
;
A
#
# COMPACT_ATOMS: atom_id res chain seq x y z
N GLY A 1 -5.09 -10.83 6.75
CA GLY A 1 -4.98 -11.56 5.49
C GLY A 1 -6.09 -12.58 5.29
N TYR A 2 -6.15 -13.23 4.16
CA TYR A 2 -6.99 -14.40 3.80
C TYR A 2 -8.42 -14.37 4.36
N GLY A 3 -9.20 -13.34 4.02
CA GLY A 3 -10.63 -13.27 4.34
C GLY A 3 -10.98 -12.78 5.74
N VAL A 4 -10.01 -12.57 6.61
CA VAL A 4 -10.25 -12.13 7.99
C VAL A 4 -10.69 -10.67 8.06
N GLY A 5 -9.99 -9.76 7.39
CA GLY A 5 -10.27 -8.32 7.43
C GLY A 5 -9.39 -7.57 8.40
N CYS A 6 -9.90 -6.48 8.93
CA CYS A 6 -9.22 -5.65 9.93
C CYS A 6 -10.12 -5.34 11.13
N LYS A 7 -9.49 -4.95 12.23
CA LYS A 7 -10.14 -4.56 13.47
C LYS A 7 -9.44 -3.32 14.03
N LEU A 8 -10.20 -2.37 14.51
CA LEU A 8 -9.70 -1.27 15.34
C LEU A 8 -10.04 -1.58 16.79
N ILE A 9 -9.03 -1.48 17.65
CA ILE A 9 -9.16 -1.63 19.09
C ILE A 9 -8.76 -0.34 19.78
N GLN A 10 -9.39 -0.02 20.88
CA GLN A 10 -9.00 1.04 21.80
C GLN A 10 -8.32 0.42 23.02
N LEU A 11 -7.13 0.91 23.34
CA LEU A 11 -6.40 0.53 24.55
C LEU A 11 -6.62 1.60 25.62
N SER A 12 -6.84 1.18 26.86
CA SER A 12 -6.93 2.03 28.04
C SER A 12 -6.33 1.32 29.25
N SER A 13 -6.18 2.02 30.36
CA SER A 13 -5.75 1.43 31.64
C SER A 13 -6.72 0.38 32.17
N SER A 14 -7.99 0.43 31.78
CA SER A 14 -9.03 -0.54 32.15
C SER A 14 -9.12 -1.75 31.19
N GLY A 15 -8.32 -1.78 30.12
CA GLY A 15 -8.29 -2.93 29.21
C GLY A 15 -8.43 -2.57 27.73
N VAL A 16 -8.88 -3.52 26.93
CA VAL A 16 -9.02 -3.45 25.47
C VAL A 16 -10.49 -3.44 25.09
N ARG A 17 -10.90 -2.53 24.23
CA ARG A 17 -12.25 -2.44 23.69
C ARG A 17 -12.23 -2.47 22.16
N ASP A 18 -13.10 -3.30 21.58
CA ASP A 18 -13.35 -3.30 20.14
C ASP A 18 -14.09 -2.01 19.72
N VAL A 19 -13.57 -1.33 18.69
CA VAL A 19 -14.23 -0.16 18.08
C VAL A 19 -15.03 -0.61 16.87
N TYR A 20 -14.37 -1.30 15.93
CA TYR A 20 -15.02 -1.95 14.80
C TYR A 20 -14.20 -3.14 14.30
N ALA A 21 -14.87 -4.01 13.52
CA ALA A 21 -14.25 -5.01 12.66
C ALA A 21 -14.97 -5.03 11.31
N ASN A 22 -14.23 -5.15 10.22
CA ASN A 22 -14.81 -5.20 8.87
C ASN A 22 -13.92 -5.98 7.89
N LYS A 23 -14.40 -6.13 6.65
CA LYS A 23 -13.70 -6.83 5.56
C LYS A 23 -13.24 -5.89 4.43
N TYR A 24 -13.25 -4.58 4.64
CA TYR A 24 -12.79 -3.62 3.64
C TYR A 24 -11.26 -3.54 3.54
N MET A 25 -10.54 -3.91 4.60
CA MET A 25 -9.07 -3.98 4.59
C MET A 25 -8.60 -5.39 4.93
N LYS A 26 -8.63 -6.28 3.93
CA LYS A 26 -8.05 -7.61 3.98
C LYS A 26 -6.60 -7.56 3.48
N ASN A 27 -5.76 -6.78 4.15
CA ASN A 27 -4.37 -6.63 3.77
C ASN A 27 -3.60 -7.95 3.97
N HIS A 28 -2.67 -8.23 3.08
CA HIS A 28 -1.84 -9.43 3.12
C HIS A 28 -0.41 -9.08 3.51
N HIS A 29 0.45 -8.74 2.55
CA HIS A 29 1.85 -8.41 2.81
C HIS A 29 2.20 -6.95 2.46
N GLY A 30 1.30 -6.21 1.79
CA GLY A 30 1.61 -4.90 1.21
C GLY A 30 1.63 -3.72 2.19
N GLY A 31 1.21 -3.96 3.44
CA GLY A 31 1.12 -2.90 4.46
C GLY A 31 -0.13 -2.03 4.35
N VAL A 32 -0.37 -1.27 5.40
CA VAL A 32 -1.45 -0.27 5.50
C VAL A 32 -0.86 1.00 6.07
N ILE A 33 -1.14 2.12 5.44
CA ILE A 33 -0.64 3.45 5.83
C ILE A 33 -1.79 4.29 6.36
N LYS A 34 -1.60 4.87 7.55
CA LYS A 34 -2.52 5.88 8.09
C LYS A 34 -2.03 7.27 7.70
N VAL A 35 -2.87 8.03 7.00
CA VAL A 35 -2.66 9.45 6.72
C VAL A 35 -3.87 10.22 7.25
N ARG A 36 -3.65 11.08 8.23
CA ARG A 36 -4.74 11.81 8.93
C ARG A 36 -5.82 10.84 9.42
N GLU A 37 -7.07 11.01 8.98
CA GLU A 37 -8.23 10.22 9.38
C GLU A 37 -8.52 9.02 8.44
N HIS A 38 -7.58 8.64 7.58
CA HIS A 38 -7.79 7.59 6.59
C HIS A 38 -6.67 6.54 6.60
N LEU A 39 -7.04 5.30 6.28
CA LEU A 39 -6.13 4.18 6.07
C LEU A 39 -6.12 3.83 4.58
N TYR A 40 -4.92 3.59 4.05
CA TYR A 40 -4.70 3.23 2.64
C TYR A 40 -3.92 1.94 2.54
N GLY A 41 -4.28 1.08 1.61
CA GLY A 41 -3.57 -0.17 1.35
C GLY A 41 -4.26 -1.02 0.29
N TYR A 42 -3.60 -2.09 -0.13
CA TYR A 42 -4.24 -3.08 -0.98
C TYR A 42 -5.03 -4.09 -0.11
N SER A 43 -6.25 -4.36 -0.50
CA SER A 43 -7.16 -5.29 0.16
C SER A 43 -7.58 -6.39 -0.80
N ASP A 44 -7.37 -7.66 -0.43
CA ASP A 44 -7.80 -8.80 -1.24
C ASP A 44 -9.31 -8.72 -1.54
N GLN A 45 -9.69 -8.90 -2.83
CA GLN A 45 -11.03 -8.81 -3.39
C GLN A 45 -11.62 -7.38 -3.46
N VAL A 46 -11.06 -6.40 -2.74
CA VAL A 46 -11.50 -4.99 -2.74
C VAL A 46 -10.65 -4.15 -3.69
N GLY A 47 -9.34 -4.43 -3.80
CA GLY A 47 -8.37 -3.62 -4.55
C GLY A 47 -7.63 -2.64 -3.65
N TRP A 48 -7.02 -1.62 -4.24
CA TRP A 48 -6.49 -0.48 -3.50
C TRP A 48 -7.65 0.25 -2.86
N ALA A 49 -7.56 0.51 -1.57
CA ALA A 49 -8.68 1.02 -0.79
C ALA A 49 -8.26 2.13 0.16
N CYS A 50 -9.18 3.05 0.35
CA CYS A 50 -9.18 4.03 1.42
C CYS A 50 -10.35 3.73 2.34
N ILE A 51 -10.09 3.62 3.65
CA ILE A 51 -11.14 3.49 4.67
C ILE A 51 -11.01 4.60 5.70
N ASN A 52 -12.10 5.03 6.27
CA ASN A 52 -12.10 5.96 7.40
C ASN A 52 -11.53 5.25 8.62
N PHE A 53 -10.54 5.86 9.26
CA PHE A 53 -9.87 5.25 10.42
C PHE A 53 -10.79 5.08 11.63
N LYS A 54 -11.69 6.04 11.88
CA LYS A 54 -12.56 6.03 13.06
C LYS A 54 -13.77 5.12 12.90
N SER A 55 -14.42 5.16 11.72
CA SER A 55 -15.65 4.38 11.49
C SER A 55 -15.39 3.02 10.84
N GLY A 56 -14.22 2.84 10.19
CA GLY A 56 -13.92 1.63 9.42
C GLY A 56 -14.64 1.55 8.07
N GLU A 57 -15.39 2.57 7.68
CA GLU A 57 -16.15 2.59 6.43
C GLU A 57 -15.26 2.74 5.21
N LEU A 58 -15.63 2.06 4.14
CA LEU A 58 -14.98 2.20 2.85
C LEU A 58 -15.29 3.57 2.24
N VAL A 59 -14.24 4.35 1.96
CA VAL A 59 -14.34 5.68 1.34
C VAL A 59 -14.26 5.55 -0.18
N TRP A 60 -13.26 4.84 -0.68
CA TRP A 60 -13.12 4.49 -2.09
C TRP A 60 -12.32 3.20 -2.27
N ASN A 61 -12.46 2.60 -3.45
CA ASN A 61 -11.58 1.51 -3.88
C ASN A 61 -11.29 1.57 -5.37
N GLU A 62 -10.11 1.01 -5.77
CA GLU A 62 -9.63 0.92 -7.14
C GLU A 62 -9.06 -0.48 -7.41
N LYS A 63 -9.59 -1.16 -8.44
CA LYS A 63 -9.25 -2.56 -8.76
C LYS A 63 -8.44 -2.73 -10.05
N ARG A 64 -8.47 -1.74 -10.94
CA ARG A 64 -8.02 -1.90 -12.33
C ARG A 64 -6.69 -1.21 -12.61
N SER A 65 -6.41 -0.10 -11.92
CA SER A 65 -5.24 0.73 -12.21
C SER A 65 -3.92 0.06 -11.87
N LEU A 66 -3.87 -0.69 -10.77
CA LEU A 66 -2.70 -1.44 -10.33
C LEU A 66 -3.14 -2.71 -9.60
N GLY A 67 -2.48 -3.82 -9.89
CA GLY A 67 -2.69 -5.08 -9.21
C GLY A 67 -2.25 -5.03 -7.73
N LYS A 68 -2.34 -6.18 -7.06
CA LYS A 68 -1.90 -6.36 -5.66
C LYS A 68 -0.46 -5.90 -5.47
N GLY A 69 -0.17 -5.31 -4.30
CA GLY A 69 1.16 -4.83 -4.04
C GLY A 69 1.36 -4.21 -2.67
N ALA A 70 2.47 -3.48 -2.53
CA ALA A 70 2.89 -2.82 -1.31
C ALA A 70 2.79 -1.30 -1.43
N ILE A 71 2.74 -0.62 -0.28
CA ILE A 71 2.51 0.83 -0.21
C ILE A 71 3.55 1.50 0.71
N ALA A 72 3.97 2.72 0.32
CA ALA A 72 4.68 3.65 1.18
C ALA A 72 4.08 5.05 1.06
N TYR A 73 4.41 5.92 2.00
CA TYR A 73 3.93 7.31 2.04
C TYR A 73 5.08 8.29 2.18
N ALA A 74 5.05 9.34 1.40
CA ALA A 74 5.92 10.51 1.58
C ALA A 74 5.24 11.74 1.00
N ASP A 75 5.37 12.86 1.70
CA ASP A 75 5.03 14.21 1.22
C ASP A 75 3.66 14.30 0.52
N GLY A 76 2.62 13.81 1.18
CA GLY A 76 1.24 13.84 0.67
C GLY A 76 0.95 12.85 -0.46
N ARG A 77 1.90 11.96 -0.79
CA ARG A 77 1.78 10.97 -1.85
C ARG A 77 1.90 9.55 -1.32
N LEU A 78 1.21 8.63 -1.98
CA LEU A 78 1.34 7.19 -1.77
C LEU A 78 2.08 6.59 -2.95
N VAL A 79 3.14 5.86 -2.66
CA VAL A 79 3.89 5.05 -3.64
C VAL A 79 3.31 3.64 -3.57
N CYS A 80 2.61 3.23 -4.63
CA CYS A 80 1.99 1.93 -4.75
C CYS A 80 2.84 1.06 -5.69
N GLN A 81 3.40 -0.03 -5.20
CA GLN A 81 4.24 -0.96 -5.97
C GLN A 81 3.47 -2.24 -6.27
N GLY A 82 3.24 -2.54 -7.55
CA GLY A 82 2.65 -3.79 -8.00
C GLY A 82 3.58 -4.99 -7.79
N GLU A 83 3.05 -6.10 -7.28
CA GLU A 83 3.84 -7.29 -6.98
C GLU A 83 4.22 -8.12 -8.22
N SER A 84 3.49 -7.98 -9.31
CA SER A 84 3.58 -8.90 -10.47
C SER A 84 4.44 -8.38 -11.60
N ASP A 85 4.37 -7.10 -11.90
CA ASP A 85 4.90 -6.48 -13.11
C ASP A 85 5.96 -5.39 -12.85
N GLY A 86 6.26 -5.12 -11.58
CA GLY A 86 7.22 -4.10 -11.18
C GLY A 86 6.74 -2.67 -11.47
N ARG A 87 5.45 -2.45 -11.73
CA ARG A 87 4.86 -1.11 -11.89
C ARG A 87 4.82 -0.40 -10.56
N ILE A 88 5.20 0.86 -10.60
CA ILE A 88 5.13 1.79 -9.48
C ILE A 88 4.17 2.90 -9.88
N VAL A 89 3.14 3.12 -9.09
CA VAL A 89 2.16 4.19 -9.31
C VAL A 89 2.21 5.15 -8.13
N LEU A 90 2.37 6.43 -8.43
CA LEU A 90 2.29 7.51 -7.45
C LEU A 90 0.89 8.10 -7.48
N ILE A 91 0.22 8.16 -6.34
CA ILE A 91 -1.11 8.75 -6.19
C ILE A 91 -1.16 9.79 -5.08
N GLU A 92 -2.12 10.69 -5.10
CA GLU A 92 -2.41 11.55 -3.96
C GLU A 92 -2.92 10.74 -2.75
N ALA A 93 -2.43 11.05 -1.55
CA ALA A 93 -2.98 10.51 -0.31
C ALA A 93 -4.26 11.26 0.05
N SER A 94 -5.34 11.01 -0.70
CA SER A 94 -6.60 11.76 -0.63
C SER A 94 -7.81 10.83 -0.45
N PRO A 95 -8.82 11.23 0.35
CA PRO A 95 -10.10 10.52 0.41
C PRO A 95 -10.98 10.73 -0.82
N LEU A 96 -10.60 11.60 -1.76
CA LEU A 96 -11.40 11.93 -2.94
C LEU A 96 -11.32 10.90 -4.07
N GLY A 97 -10.51 9.84 -3.92
CA GLY A 97 -10.37 8.77 -4.90
C GLY A 97 -8.92 8.49 -5.31
N TRP A 98 -8.76 7.56 -6.23
CA TRP A 98 -7.48 7.19 -6.84
C TRP A 98 -7.05 8.26 -7.85
N LYS A 99 -6.25 9.21 -7.43
CA LYS A 99 -5.73 10.27 -8.30
C LYS A 99 -4.26 10.02 -8.61
N LYS A 100 -4.01 9.50 -9.80
CA LYS A 100 -2.65 9.21 -10.28
C LYS A 100 -1.87 10.51 -10.55
N CYS A 101 -0.66 10.59 -10.00
CA CYS A 101 0.31 11.66 -10.20
C CYS A 101 1.45 11.27 -11.15
N GLY A 102 1.73 9.97 -11.26
CA GLY A 102 2.77 9.44 -12.13
C GLY A 102 2.88 7.93 -12.04
N GLU A 103 3.61 7.34 -12.98
CA GLU A 103 3.93 5.91 -12.94
C GLU A 103 5.21 5.61 -13.71
N PHE A 104 5.86 4.52 -13.34
CA PHE A 104 6.96 3.92 -14.10
C PHE A 104 7.02 2.41 -13.80
N THR A 105 7.81 1.70 -14.57
CA THR A 105 8.08 0.27 -14.36
C THR A 105 9.55 0.09 -14.03
N LEU A 106 9.86 -0.77 -13.04
CA LEU A 106 11.23 -1.11 -12.69
C LEU A 106 11.99 -1.65 -13.92
N SER A 107 13.18 -1.10 -14.16
CA SER A 107 14.08 -1.55 -15.22
C SER A 107 15.53 -1.36 -14.77
N PRO A 108 16.39 -2.40 -14.89
CA PRO A 108 16.05 -3.77 -15.25
C PRO A 108 15.25 -4.48 -14.15
N GLN A 109 14.49 -5.51 -14.51
CA GLN A 109 13.92 -6.46 -13.55
C GLN A 109 14.81 -7.71 -13.47
N THR A 110 14.74 -8.41 -12.33
CA THR A 110 15.50 -9.63 -12.14
C THR A 110 15.11 -10.73 -13.14
N SER A 111 16.09 -11.46 -13.64
CA SER A 111 15.90 -12.74 -14.36
C SER A 111 15.83 -13.95 -13.42
N LYS A 112 16.12 -13.77 -12.12
CA LYS A 112 16.23 -14.85 -11.11
C LYS A 112 14.95 -15.07 -10.31
N ARG A 113 13.88 -14.30 -10.58
CA ARG A 113 12.62 -14.47 -9.85
C ARG A 113 12.03 -15.85 -10.14
N ASN A 114 11.71 -16.59 -9.07
CA ASN A 114 10.96 -17.82 -9.22
C ASN A 114 9.67 -17.56 -10.02
N PRO A 115 9.25 -18.45 -10.95
CA PRO A 115 8.02 -18.23 -11.75
C PRO A 115 6.75 -17.99 -10.92
N LYS A 116 6.69 -18.50 -9.68
CA LYS A 116 5.61 -18.23 -8.73
C LYS A 116 5.92 -17.05 -7.78
N GLY A 117 7.13 -16.51 -7.83
CA GLY A 117 7.57 -15.41 -6.99
C GLY A 117 7.02 -14.06 -7.46
N LYS A 118 6.91 -13.14 -6.53
CA LYS A 118 6.42 -11.77 -6.73
C LYS A 118 7.38 -10.79 -6.05
N ILE A 119 7.17 -9.50 -6.29
CA ILE A 119 7.85 -8.42 -5.57
C ILE A 119 7.07 -8.14 -4.30
N TRP A 120 7.49 -8.76 -3.19
CA TRP A 120 6.81 -8.60 -1.90
C TRP A 120 7.48 -7.59 -0.96
N THR A 121 8.59 -7.00 -1.40
CA THR A 121 9.29 -5.97 -0.63
C THR A 121 8.51 -4.66 -0.67
N HIS A 122 8.56 -3.92 0.43
CA HIS A 122 7.94 -2.60 0.49
C HIS A 122 8.86 -1.53 -0.12
N PRO A 123 8.30 -0.50 -0.78
CA PRO A 123 9.06 0.71 -1.08
C PRO A 123 9.60 1.32 0.22
N VAL A 124 10.86 1.74 0.22
CA VAL A 124 11.48 2.45 1.35
C VAL A 124 11.83 3.85 0.90
N ILE A 125 11.41 4.86 1.67
CA ILE A 125 11.73 6.26 1.41
C ILE A 125 12.55 6.80 2.58
N SER A 126 13.76 7.25 2.30
CA SER A 126 14.68 7.79 3.30
C SER A 126 15.59 8.85 2.69
N ASN A 127 15.79 9.96 3.40
CA ASN A 127 16.72 11.03 3.03
C ASN A 127 16.52 11.55 1.59
N GLY A 128 15.27 11.66 1.12
CA GLY A 128 14.94 12.13 -0.23
C GLY A 128 15.24 11.13 -1.32
N LYS A 129 15.44 9.88 -0.97
CA LYS A 129 15.62 8.77 -1.92
C LYS A 129 14.56 7.71 -1.71
N MET A 130 14.18 7.04 -2.80
CA MET A 130 13.32 5.86 -2.79
C MET A 130 14.12 4.63 -3.19
N TYR A 131 14.00 3.59 -2.39
CA TYR A 131 14.63 2.29 -2.61
C TYR A 131 13.56 1.26 -2.91
N LEU A 132 13.71 0.57 -4.03
CA LEU A 132 12.82 -0.49 -4.48
C LEU A 132 13.67 -1.73 -4.73
N ARG A 133 13.22 -2.89 -4.24
CA ARG A 133 13.98 -4.13 -4.39
C ARG A 133 13.20 -5.14 -5.22
N ASP A 134 13.88 -5.73 -6.18
CA ASP A 134 13.42 -6.88 -6.97
C ASP A 134 14.48 -7.99 -6.87
N GLN A 135 14.30 -8.92 -5.93
CA GLN A 135 15.24 -10.00 -5.60
C GLN A 135 16.63 -9.46 -5.23
N GLU A 136 17.65 -9.72 -6.07
CA GLU A 136 19.02 -9.26 -5.91
C GLU A 136 19.25 -7.81 -6.37
N ILE A 137 18.29 -7.22 -7.08
CA ILE A 137 18.42 -5.85 -7.61
C ILE A 137 17.82 -4.86 -6.62
N ILE A 138 18.58 -3.82 -6.30
CA ILE A 138 18.09 -2.66 -5.54
C ILE A 138 18.16 -1.44 -6.43
N HIS A 139 17.02 -0.81 -6.68
CA HIS A 139 16.90 0.47 -7.37
C HIS A 139 16.92 1.60 -6.36
N CYS A 140 17.65 2.68 -6.66
CA CYS A 140 17.68 3.88 -5.85
C CYS A 140 17.36 5.09 -6.72
N TYR A 141 16.25 5.75 -6.41
CA TYR A 141 15.76 6.93 -7.12
C TYR A 141 15.93 8.17 -6.25
N ASN A 142 16.45 9.26 -6.81
CA ASN A 142 16.44 10.56 -6.15
C ASN A 142 15.03 11.17 -6.26
N LEU A 143 14.45 11.58 -5.14
CA LEU A 143 13.12 12.21 -5.09
C LEU A 143 13.18 13.73 -4.96
N ARG A 144 14.40 14.27 -4.80
CA ARG A 144 14.63 15.72 -4.80
C ARG A 144 14.94 16.12 -6.23
N GLY A 145 14.15 17.04 -6.77
CA GLY A 145 14.43 17.68 -8.06
C GLY A 145 15.64 18.59 -8.01
#